data_4cfbe4247ea35cb6b141562f1c5cee37
#
_entry.id   4cfbe4247ea35cb6b141562f1c5cee37
#
_cell.length_a   1.000
_cell.length_b   1.000
_cell.length_c   1.000
_cell.angle_alpha   90.00
_cell.angle_beta   90.00
_cell.angle_gamma   90.00
#
_symmetry.space_group_name_H-M   'P 1'
#
loop_
_entity.id
_entity.type
_entity.pdbx_description
1 polymer ?
#
loop_
_entity_poly.entity_id
_entity_poly.type
_entity_poly.pdbx_seq_one_letter_code
_entity_poly.pdbx_strand_id
1 'polypeptide(L)'
;MKVAIWDTYVTKKDGSIMHFDIIVPETLTDVNKIHDFGKTYLKSKNQDGQPLTTNECVFCHIESIRPQWEIDIKSKGYSIYEMENC
;
A
#
# COMPACT_ATOMS: atom_id res chain seq x y z
N MET A 1 -0.71 1.97 -18.85
CA MET A 1 -0.50 0.88 -17.87
C MET A 1 -1.68 0.83 -16.90
N LYS A 2 -2.04 -0.36 -16.49
CA LYS A 2 -3.04 -0.59 -15.46
C LYS A 2 -2.37 -0.94 -14.14
N VAL A 3 -2.98 -0.54 -13.04
CA VAL A 3 -2.49 -0.82 -11.69
C VAL A 3 -3.53 -1.55 -10.88
N ALA A 4 -3.06 -2.32 -9.89
CA ALA A 4 -3.90 -2.97 -8.89
C ALA A 4 -3.89 -2.12 -7.62
N ILE A 5 -5.07 -1.84 -7.10
CA ILE A 5 -5.27 -1.07 -5.87
C ILE A 5 -5.53 -2.04 -4.72
N TRP A 6 -4.69 -1.98 -3.69
CA TRP A 6 -4.80 -2.82 -2.50
C TRP A 6 -5.20 -1.95 -1.31
N ASP A 7 -6.43 -2.12 -0.87
CA ASP A 7 -7.02 -1.37 0.23
C ASP A 7 -6.45 -1.85 1.56
N THR A 8 -5.91 -0.93 2.38
CA THR A 8 -5.12 -1.29 3.54
C THR A 8 -5.53 -0.50 4.77
N TYR A 9 -5.82 -1.21 5.86
CA TYR A 9 -6.16 -0.63 7.16
C TYR A 9 -5.18 -1.17 8.20
N VAL A 10 -4.42 -0.28 8.84
CA VAL A 10 -3.42 -0.67 9.85
C VAL A 10 -3.67 0.08 11.14
N THR A 11 -3.73 -0.65 12.25
CA THR A 11 -3.82 -0.04 13.57
C THR A 11 -2.46 0.54 13.94
N LYS A 12 -2.43 1.85 14.19
CA LYS A 12 -1.21 2.55 14.61
C LYS A 12 -0.89 2.24 16.07
N LYS A 13 0.33 2.59 16.47
CA LYS A 13 0.80 2.39 17.85
C LYS A 13 -0.03 3.17 18.87
N ASP A 14 -0.66 4.28 18.46
CA ASP A 14 -1.53 5.09 19.32
C ASP A 14 -2.98 4.60 19.36
N GLY A 15 -3.30 3.51 18.64
CA GLY A 15 -4.63 2.92 18.59
C GLY A 15 -5.52 3.44 17.47
N SER A 16 -5.15 4.52 16.79
CA SER A 16 -5.92 5.00 15.64
C SER A 16 -5.68 4.08 14.43
N ILE A 17 -6.59 4.14 13.46
CA ILE A 17 -6.49 3.29 12.27
C ILE A 17 -6.12 4.15 11.08
N MET A 18 -4.98 3.85 10.46
CA MET A 18 -4.59 4.49 9.21
C MET A 18 -5.16 3.71 8.04
N HIS A 19 -5.65 4.46 7.05
CA HIS A 19 -6.19 3.90 5.82
C HIS A 19 -5.40 4.45 4.63
N PHE A 20 -4.85 3.54 3.84
CA PHE A 20 -4.11 3.90 2.64
C PHE A 20 -4.23 2.78 1.61
N ASP A 21 -4.01 3.11 0.34
CA ASP A 21 -3.93 2.12 -0.73
C ASP A 21 -2.48 1.86 -1.10
N ILE A 22 -2.15 0.59 -1.32
CA ILE A 22 -0.88 0.19 -1.93
C ILE A 22 -1.19 -0.02 -3.41
N ILE A 23 -0.46 0.67 -4.26
CA ILE A 23 -0.68 0.68 -5.71
C ILE A 23 0.51 0.04 -6.39
N VAL A 24 0.26 -1.02 -7.15
CA VAL A 24 1.29 -1.80 -7.83
C VAL A 24 0.87 -2.07 -9.27
N PRO A 25 1.81 -2.44 -10.17
CA PRO A 25 1.43 -2.89 -11.50
C PRO A 25 0.44 -4.06 -11.41
N GLU A 26 -0.54 -4.11 -12.30
CA GLU A 26 -1.55 -5.17 -12.27
C GLU A 26 -0.95 -6.58 -12.41
N THR A 27 0.23 -6.67 -13.01
CA THR A 27 0.94 -7.94 -13.19
C THR A 27 1.60 -8.46 -11.93
N LEU A 28 1.75 -7.63 -10.90
CA LEU A 28 2.32 -8.05 -9.63
C LEU A 28 1.23 -8.67 -8.76
N THR A 29 1.31 -9.98 -8.55
CA THR A 29 0.32 -10.76 -7.79
C THR A 29 0.89 -11.41 -6.54
N ASP A 30 2.19 -11.24 -6.29
CA ASP A 30 2.85 -11.79 -5.09
C ASP A 30 2.42 -10.97 -3.86
N VAL A 31 1.51 -11.54 -3.08
CA VAL A 31 0.94 -10.90 -1.88
C VAL A 31 2.01 -10.56 -0.86
N ASN A 32 3.02 -11.41 -0.70
CA ASN A 32 4.11 -11.16 0.25
C ASN A 32 4.91 -9.92 -0.14
N LYS A 33 5.15 -9.74 -1.43
CA LYS A 33 5.86 -8.55 -1.92
C LYS A 33 5.03 -7.28 -1.72
N ILE A 34 3.71 -7.36 -1.94
CA ILE A 34 2.81 -6.23 -1.71
C ILE A 34 2.80 -5.87 -0.22
N HIS A 35 2.75 -6.87 0.67
CA HIS A 35 2.84 -6.63 2.12
C HIS A 35 4.18 -6.00 2.50
N ASP A 36 5.28 -6.41 1.88
CA ASP A 36 6.60 -5.82 2.14
C ASP A 36 6.65 -4.35 1.76
N PHE A 37 6.01 -3.96 0.66
CA PHE A 37 5.87 -2.56 0.29
C PHE A 37 5.12 -1.78 1.38
N GLY A 38 4.01 -2.33 1.86
CA GLY A 38 3.24 -1.74 2.95
C GLY A 38 4.06 -1.60 4.22
N LYS A 39 4.84 -2.61 4.57
CA LYS A 39 5.72 -2.58 5.76
C LYS A 39 6.80 -1.52 5.62
N THR A 40 7.38 -1.36 4.44
CA THR A 40 8.36 -0.30 4.16
C THR A 40 7.72 1.08 4.37
N TYR A 41 6.50 1.27 3.89
CA TYR A 41 5.75 2.51 4.09
C TYR A 41 5.49 2.75 5.58
N LEU A 42 5.01 1.73 6.33
CA LEU A 42 4.75 1.85 7.77
C LEU A 42 6.02 2.24 8.53
N LYS A 43 7.16 1.68 8.18
CA LYS A 43 8.44 2.05 8.79
C LYS A 43 8.74 3.52 8.57
N SER A 44 8.46 4.06 7.39
CA SER A 44 8.68 5.47 7.09
C SER A 44 7.78 6.40 7.92
N LYS A 45 6.68 5.86 8.46
CA LYS A 45 5.72 6.57 9.31
C LYS A 45 5.90 6.25 10.78
N ASN A 46 7.00 5.59 11.17
CA ASN A 46 7.28 5.15 12.55
C ASN A 46 6.21 4.17 13.09
N GLN A 47 5.60 3.39 12.20
CA GLN A 47 4.61 2.39 12.54
C GLN A 47 5.12 0.97 12.24
N ASP A 48 6.42 0.77 12.22
CA ASP A 48 7.04 -0.54 12.02
C ASP A 48 6.63 -1.51 13.14
N GLY A 49 6.46 -2.77 12.77
CA GLY A 49 6.00 -3.81 13.69
C GLY A 49 4.50 -3.96 13.80
N GLN A 50 3.71 -3.02 13.29
CA GLN A 50 2.27 -3.15 13.28
C GLN A 50 1.82 -4.22 12.27
N PRO A 51 0.79 -5.03 12.61
CA PRO A 51 0.33 -6.10 11.72
C PRO A 51 -0.09 -5.59 10.34
N LEU A 52 0.42 -6.24 9.30
CA LEU A 52 -0.01 -6.02 7.93
C LEU A 52 -0.02 -7.37 7.22
N THR A 53 -1.17 -8.02 7.26
CA THR A 53 -1.41 -9.35 6.70
C THR A 53 -2.55 -9.28 5.70
N THR A 54 -3.05 -10.43 5.25
CA THR A 54 -4.23 -10.50 4.39
C THR A 54 -5.49 -9.97 5.07
N ASN A 55 -5.49 -9.83 6.40
CA ASN A 55 -6.61 -9.21 7.12
C ASN A 55 -6.59 -7.70 6.98
N GLU A 56 -5.41 -7.08 6.93
CA GLU A 56 -5.25 -5.63 6.84
C GLU A 56 -5.19 -5.12 5.41
N CYS A 57 -4.72 -5.94 4.48
CA CYS A 57 -4.45 -5.54 3.10
C CYS A 57 -5.21 -6.45 2.12
N VAL A 58 -6.19 -5.88 1.42
CA VAL A 58 -7.10 -6.64 0.55
C VAL A 58 -7.12 -6.01 -0.85
N PHE A 59 -7.06 -6.86 -1.88
CA PHE A 59 -7.22 -6.39 -3.25
C PHE A 59 -8.59 -5.71 -3.43
N CYS A 60 -8.59 -4.51 -4.00
CA CYS A 60 -9.80 -3.73 -4.23
C CYS A 60 -10.23 -3.77 -5.69
N HIS A 61 -9.45 -3.21 -6.58
CA HIS A 61 -9.80 -3.13 -8.00
C HIS A 61 -8.59 -2.79 -8.88
N ILE A 62 -8.81 -2.86 -10.19
CA ILE A 62 -7.83 -2.45 -11.20
C ILE A 62 -8.28 -1.10 -11.75
N GLU A 63 -7.35 -0.18 -11.97
CA GLU A 63 -7.64 1.07 -12.64
C GLU A 63 -6.45 1.54 -13.50
N SER A 64 -6.69 2.58 -14.30
CA SER A 64 -5.63 3.18 -15.11
C SER A 64 -4.63 3.90 -14.22
N ILE A 65 -3.35 3.83 -14.58
CA ILE A 65 -2.29 4.47 -13.82
C ILE A 65 -2.44 6.00 -13.86
N ARG A 66 -2.18 6.64 -12.73
CA ARG A 66 -2.10 8.11 -12.64
C ARG A 66 -0.64 8.54 -12.73
N PRO A 67 -0.36 9.79 -13.18
CA PRO A 67 1.03 10.25 -13.36
C PRO A 67 1.91 10.09 -12.12
N GLN A 68 1.41 10.43 -10.93
CA GLN A 68 2.20 10.31 -9.70
C GLN A 68 2.51 8.85 -9.37
N TRP A 69 1.55 7.95 -9.60
CA TRP A 69 1.76 6.52 -9.37
C TRP A 69 2.81 5.94 -10.32
N GLU A 70 2.81 6.41 -11.57
CA GLU A 70 3.80 5.98 -12.56
C GLU A 70 5.22 6.37 -12.14
N ILE A 71 5.40 7.59 -11.65
CA ILE A 71 6.68 8.06 -11.13
C ILE A 71 7.14 7.17 -9.99
N ASP A 72 6.28 6.92 -9.01
CA ASP A 72 6.61 6.12 -7.83
C ASP A 72 6.90 4.66 -8.19
N ILE A 73 6.11 4.06 -9.07
CA ILE A 73 6.29 2.67 -9.49
C ILE A 73 7.61 2.51 -10.23
N LYS A 74 7.97 3.45 -11.11
CA LYS A 74 9.26 3.42 -11.81
C LYS A 74 10.44 3.58 -10.85
N SER A 75 10.24 4.35 -9.78
CA SER A 75 11.29 4.64 -8.80
C SER A 75 11.49 3.51 -7.80
N LYS A 76 10.41 2.95 -7.25
CA LYS A 76 10.50 2.02 -6.12
C LYS A 76 9.59 0.78 -6.23
N GLY A 77 8.84 0.64 -7.31
CA GLY A 77 8.02 -0.54 -7.58
C GLY A 77 6.57 -0.43 -7.11
N TYR A 78 6.23 0.60 -6.34
CA TYR A 78 4.88 0.80 -5.82
C TYR A 78 4.62 2.28 -5.55
N SER A 79 3.35 2.62 -5.33
CA SER A 79 2.95 3.94 -4.84
C SER A 79 2.00 3.77 -3.66
N ILE A 80 1.86 4.81 -2.85
CA ILE A 80 0.94 4.85 -1.72
C ILE A 80 -0.04 5.99 -1.95
N TYR A 81 -1.33 5.72 -1.77
CA TYR A 81 -2.37 6.74 -1.75
C TYR A 81 -2.89 6.87 -0.31
N GLU A 82 -2.54 7.95 0.34
CA GLU A 82 -2.89 8.20 1.75
C GLU A 82 -4.31 8.73 1.85
N MET A 83 -5.13 8.15 2.73
CA MET A 83 -6.52 8.54 2.90
C MET A 83 -6.81 9.07 4.30
N GLU A 84 -6.49 8.32 5.36
CA GLU A 84 -6.88 8.68 6.72
C GLU A 84 -5.80 8.31 7.73
N ASN A 85 -5.53 9.21 8.66
CA ASN A 85 -4.60 9.02 9.77
C ASN A 85 -3.16 8.67 9.33
N CYS A 86 -2.80 9.06 8.14
CA CYS A 86 -1.45 8.90 7.64
C CYS A 86 -0.61 10.14 7.93
#